data_bb8352ac32f8caac97cd2a0812e6c98b
#
_entry.id   bb8352ac32f8caac97cd2a0812e6c98b
#
_cell.length_a   1.000
_cell.length_b   1.000
_cell.length_c   1.000
_cell.angle_alpha   90.00
_cell.angle_beta   90.00
_cell.angle_gamma   90.00
#
_symmetry.space_group_name_H-M   'P 1'
#
loop_
_entity.id
_entity.type
_entity.pdbx_description
1 polymer ?
#
loop_
_entity_poly.entity_id
_entity_poly.type
_entity_poly.pdbx_seq_one_letter_code
_entity_poly.pdbx_strand_id
1 'polypeptide(L)'
;MEIISVPGYTHEEKHHIAVFHLIPKQLREHGLDEDVIVITNDAVKSLISKYTREAGVRNLERRIGALCRAVAVKVVEKQTKAAMIADNEDDNATPVRISTDITTKMNKSIIERTSSSAMFEAAISPPPELPIIIDDGALEDILGPPLYENELASKFGMPGIALGLAWTATGGEIMFVEATKMDGDGQLILTGQLGDVMKESARIALNWLRTHAHEYSIPVINSTDPMENTDVHIHFPAGAVGKDGPSAGVTILTALVSLFTGRIVAQDTAMTGEITLRGLVLPVGGIKSKILAAHRCGIRRVVLPKRNEKDLQEIPQSVKVRNLQNVSYFAESMCLFLKLVGINILLG
;
A
#
# COMPACT_ATOMS: atom_id res chain seq x y z
N MET A 1 -2.76 -11.93 33.49
CA MET A 1 -3.18 -12.21 32.10
C MET A 1 -1.99 -11.92 31.22
N GLU A 2 -1.47 -12.89 30.49
CA GLU A 2 -0.34 -12.70 29.57
C GLU A 2 -0.89 -12.23 28.23
N ILE A 3 -0.30 -11.16 27.67
CA ILE A 3 -0.70 -10.59 26.39
C ILE A 3 0.37 -10.94 25.37
N ILE A 4 0.01 -11.76 24.37
CA ILE A 4 0.87 -12.10 23.26
C ILE A 4 0.49 -11.20 22.08
N SER A 5 1.44 -10.35 21.66
CA SER A 5 1.25 -9.49 20.49
C SER A 5 1.64 -10.25 19.22
N VAL A 6 0.69 -10.37 18.28
CA VAL A 6 0.94 -10.96 16.94
C VAL A 6 0.90 -9.82 15.92
N PRO A 7 2.05 -9.37 15.40
CA PRO A 7 2.09 -8.31 14.41
C PRO A 7 1.52 -8.80 13.06
N GLY A 8 1.03 -7.88 12.24
CA GLY A 8 0.67 -8.17 10.85
C GLY A 8 1.91 -8.48 10.00
N TYR A 9 1.70 -9.24 8.91
CA TYR A 9 2.77 -9.57 7.98
C TYR A 9 3.18 -8.35 7.14
N THR A 10 4.48 -8.22 6.91
CA THR A 10 5.04 -7.27 5.94
C THR A 10 4.74 -7.72 4.50
N HIS A 11 4.88 -6.82 3.51
CA HIS A 11 4.69 -7.20 2.11
C HIS A 11 5.68 -8.27 1.63
N GLU A 12 6.91 -8.25 2.14
CA GLU A 12 7.93 -9.26 1.82
C GLU A 12 7.56 -10.64 2.40
N GLU A 13 7.11 -10.66 3.65
CA GLU A 13 6.60 -11.87 4.29
C GLU A 13 5.36 -12.41 3.57
N LYS A 14 4.41 -11.54 3.18
CA LYS A 14 3.25 -11.92 2.39
C LYS A 14 3.63 -12.47 1.02
N HIS A 15 4.62 -11.87 0.35
CA HIS A 15 5.14 -12.38 -0.92
C HIS A 15 5.72 -13.78 -0.75
N HIS A 16 6.53 -13.99 0.28
CA HIS A 16 7.10 -15.31 0.58
C HIS A 16 6.00 -16.33 0.90
N ILE A 17 5.03 -15.98 1.76
CA ILE A 17 3.89 -16.83 2.08
C ILE A 17 3.07 -17.15 0.81
N ALA A 18 2.85 -16.17 -0.07
CA ALA A 18 2.11 -16.37 -1.31
C ALA A 18 2.79 -17.39 -2.22
N VAL A 19 4.10 -17.20 -2.48
CA VAL A 19 4.86 -18.04 -3.42
C VAL A 19 5.02 -19.46 -2.90
N PHE A 20 5.40 -19.63 -1.62
CA PHE A 20 5.74 -20.95 -1.09
C PHE A 20 4.57 -21.73 -0.49
N HIS A 21 3.47 -21.07 -0.14
CA HIS A 21 2.36 -21.72 0.55
C HIS A 21 1.00 -21.52 -0.12
N LEU A 22 0.61 -20.27 -0.44
CA LEU A 22 -0.75 -20.01 -0.90
C LEU A 22 -0.96 -20.43 -2.36
N ILE A 23 -0.04 -20.10 -3.25
CA ILE A 23 -0.13 -20.47 -4.68
C ILE A 23 -0.15 -21.99 -4.83
N PRO A 24 0.80 -22.77 -4.29
CA PRO A 24 0.77 -24.23 -4.40
C PRO A 24 -0.49 -24.86 -3.77
N LYS A 25 -0.98 -24.29 -2.67
CA LYS A 25 -2.23 -24.72 -2.05
C LYS A 25 -3.42 -24.49 -2.97
N GLN A 26 -3.57 -23.28 -3.51
CA GLN A 26 -4.70 -22.91 -4.35
C GLN A 26 -4.67 -23.66 -5.70
N LEU A 27 -3.50 -23.93 -6.27
CA LEU A 27 -3.38 -24.75 -7.47
C LEU A 27 -3.94 -26.16 -7.22
N ARG A 28 -3.52 -26.81 -6.14
CA ARG A 28 -4.02 -28.15 -5.77
C ARG A 28 -5.52 -28.16 -5.48
N GLU A 29 -6.04 -27.16 -4.79
CA GLU A 29 -7.48 -27.04 -4.48
C GLU A 29 -8.35 -26.87 -5.74
N HIS A 30 -7.79 -26.29 -6.81
CA HIS A 30 -8.49 -26.09 -8.09
C HIS A 30 -8.10 -27.08 -9.19
N GLY A 31 -7.29 -28.11 -8.87
CA GLY A 31 -6.89 -29.15 -9.82
C GLY A 31 -6.03 -28.63 -10.97
N LEU A 32 -5.21 -27.61 -10.71
CA LEU A 32 -4.26 -27.07 -11.68
C LEU A 32 -2.85 -27.53 -11.36
N ASP A 33 -2.13 -28.00 -12.37
CA ASP A 33 -0.71 -28.33 -12.25
C ASP A 33 0.15 -27.07 -12.39
N GLU A 34 1.35 -27.10 -11.80
CA GLU A 34 2.30 -25.97 -11.85
C GLU A 34 2.76 -25.66 -13.29
N ASP A 35 2.68 -26.65 -14.21
CA ASP A 35 3.02 -26.51 -15.63
C ASP A 35 1.94 -25.77 -16.43
N VAL A 36 0.73 -25.60 -15.88
CA VAL A 36 -0.42 -24.97 -16.56
C VAL A 36 -0.46 -23.46 -16.34
N ILE A 37 0.04 -22.97 -15.21
CA ILE A 37 -0.03 -21.56 -14.82
C ILE A 37 1.29 -21.11 -14.19
N VAL A 38 1.77 -19.97 -14.63
CA VAL A 38 2.91 -19.27 -14.01
C VAL A 38 2.48 -17.88 -13.58
N ILE A 39 2.47 -17.62 -12.27
CA ILE A 39 2.22 -16.30 -11.71
C ILE A 39 3.58 -15.62 -11.51
N THR A 40 3.81 -14.51 -12.21
CA THR A 40 5.08 -13.79 -12.12
C THR A 40 5.27 -13.15 -10.73
N ASN A 41 6.52 -13.03 -10.30
CA ASN A 41 6.84 -12.38 -9.01
C ASN A 41 6.31 -10.94 -8.93
N ASP A 42 6.30 -10.23 -10.05
CA ASP A 42 5.80 -8.85 -10.10
C ASP A 42 4.27 -8.82 -10.02
N ALA A 43 3.57 -9.78 -10.62
CA ALA A 43 2.14 -9.96 -10.44
C ALA A 43 1.78 -10.27 -8.97
N VAL A 44 2.55 -11.10 -8.27
CA VAL A 44 2.34 -11.35 -6.83
C VAL A 44 2.53 -10.08 -6.01
N LYS A 45 3.55 -9.27 -6.31
CA LYS A 45 3.76 -7.97 -5.63
C LYS A 45 2.61 -7.00 -5.92
N SER A 46 2.17 -6.92 -7.17
CA SER A 46 1.02 -6.11 -7.57
C SER A 46 -0.27 -6.57 -6.88
N LEU A 47 -0.49 -7.87 -6.79
CA LEU A 47 -1.63 -8.45 -6.09
C LEU A 47 -1.66 -8.02 -4.60
N ILE A 48 -0.51 -8.08 -3.93
CA ILE A 48 -0.36 -7.68 -2.53
C ILE A 48 -0.58 -6.17 -2.35
N SER A 49 -0.02 -5.35 -3.24
CA SER A 49 -0.01 -3.89 -3.07
C SER A 49 -1.25 -3.20 -3.62
N LYS A 50 -1.79 -3.68 -4.77
CA LYS A 50 -2.88 -3.03 -5.50
C LYS A 50 -4.26 -3.65 -5.26
N TYR A 51 -4.32 -4.93 -4.85
CA TYR A 51 -5.59 -5.67 -4.72
C TYR A 51 -5.92 -6.13 -3.31
N THR A 52 -4.96 -6.04 -2.35
CA THR A 52 -5.19 -6.43 -0.96
C THR A 52 -4.67 -5.38 0.02
N ARG A 53 -5.45 -5.15 1.11
CA ARG A 53 -5.06 -4.27 2.22
C ARG A 53 -5.52 -4.89 3.52
N GLU A 54 -4.65 -5.69 4.13
CA GLU A 54 -4.96 -6.48 5.33
C GLU A 54 -3.70 -6.74 6.16
N ALA A 55 -3.85 -7.02 7.47
CA ALA A 55 -2.74 -7.41 8.34
C ALA A 55 -2.26 -8.84 8.05
N GLY A 56 -3.19 -9.75 7.77
CA GLY A 56 -2.92 -11.15 7.43
C GLY A 56 -2.80 -11.40 5.92
N VAL A 57 -3.18 -12.62 5.50
CA VAL A 57 -3.11 -13.09 4.11
C VAL A 57 -4.43 -13.68 3.60
N ARG A 58 -5.54 -13.49 4.31
CA ARG A 58 -6.83 -14.13 3.97
C ARG A 58 -7.42 -13.60 2.66
N ASN A 59 -7.38 -12.30 2.43
CA ASN A 59 -7.86 -11.71 1.18
C ASN A 59 -6.89 -12.02 0.04
N LEU A 60 -5.59 -12.05 0.31
CA LEU A 60 -4.57 -12.48 -0.65
C LEU A 60 -4.85 -13.91 -1.15
N GLU A 61 -5.11 -14.85 -0.24
CA GLU A 61 -5.49 -16.21 -0.57
C GLU A 61 -6.76 -16.26 -1.43
N ARG A 62 -7.79 -15.47 -1.09
CA ARG A 62 -9.04 -15.38 -1.88
C ARG A 62 -8.79 -14.85 -3.29
N ARG A 63 -7.90 -13.86 -3.45
CA ARG A 63 -7.55 -13.31 -4.77
C ARG A 63 -6.77 -14.32 -5.60
N ILE A 64 -5.81 -15.03 -5.01
CA ILE A 64 -5.10 -16.12 -5.67
C ILE A 64 -6.08 -17.22 -6.11
N GLY A 65 -7.02 -17.62 -5.25
CA GLY A 65 -8.07 -18.58 -5.61
C GLY A 65 -8.98 -18.08 -6.75
N ALA A 66 -9.25 -16.78 -6.83
CA ALA A 66 -9.99 -16.19 -7.95
C ALA A 66 -9.20 -16.29 -9.27
N LEU A 67 -7.89 -16.06 -9.24
CA LEU A 67 -7.01 -16.26 -10.40
C LEU A 67 -7.00 -17.72 -10.86
N CYS A 68 -6.83 -18.66 -9.92
CA CYS A 68 -6.84 -20.09 -10.24
C CYS A 68 -8.17 -20.51 -10.89
N ARG A 69 -9.31 -20.05 -10.37
CA ARG A 69 -10.62 -20.33 -10.97
C ARG A 69 -10.76 -19.78 -12.39
N ALA A 70 -10.32 -18.54 -12.61
CA ALA A 70 -10.39 -17.93 -13.95
C ALA A 70 -9.51 -18.69 -14.96
N VAL A 71 -8.32 -19.15 -14.52
CA VAL A 71 -7.43 -19.95 -15.35
C VAL A 71 -8.05 -21.32 -15.62
N ALA A 72 -8.63 -21.99 -14.62
CA ALA A 72 -9.30 -23.28 -14.80
C ALA A 72 -10.41 -23.19 -15.87
N VAL A 73 -11.23 -22.12 -15.86
CA VAL A 73 -12.24 -21.87 -16.88
C VAL A 73 -11.60 -21.72 -18.27
N LYS A 74 -10.53 -20.90 -18.39
CA LYS A 74 -9.82 -20.71 -19.67
C LYS A 74 -9.22 -22.01 -20.21
N VAL A 75 -8.70 -22.89 -19.34
CA VAL A 75 -8.18 -24.20 -19.73
C VAL A 75 -9.27 -25.09 -20.27
N VAL A 76 -10.41 -25.19 -19.59
CA VAL A 76 -11.57 -25.99 -20.04
C VAL A 76 -12.13 -25.46 -21.36
N GLU A 77 -12.28 -24.16 -21.51
CA GLU A 77 -12.74 -23.55 -22.77
C GLU A 77 -11.82 -23.88 -23.96
N LYS A 78 -10.48 -23.85 -23.74
CA LYS A 78 -9.52 -24.22 -24.79
C LYS A 78 -9.59 -25.70 -25.13
N GLN A 79 -9.71 -26.58 -24.12
CA GLN A 79 -9.85 -28.04 -24.34
C GLN A 79 -11.14 -28.36 -25.12
N THR A 80 -12.26 -27.70 -24.78
CA THR A 80 -13.53 -27.86 -25.47
C THR A 80 -13.46 -27.39 -26.93
N LYS A 81 -12.79 -26.24 -27.18
CA LYS A 81 -12.58 -25.75 -28.57
C LYS A 81 -11.68 -26.69 -29.37
N ALA A 82 -10.62 -27.22 -28.78
CA ALA A 82 -9.73 -28.19 -29.42
C ALA A 82 -10.47 -29.48 -29.78
N ALA A 83 -11.33 -30.00 -28.90
CA ALA A 83 -12.17 -31.15 -29.14
C ALA A 83 -13.17 -30.93 -30.30
N MET A 84 -13.82 -29.74 -30.33
CA MET A 84 -14.75 -29.39 -31.42
C MET A 84 -14.07 -29.21 -32.78
N ILE A 85 -12.77 -28.83 -32.81
CA ILE A 85 -12.01 -28.72 -34.06
C ILE A 85 -11.60 -30.11 -34.54
N ALA A 86 -11.21 -31.02 -33.64
CA ALA A 86 -10.87 -32.40 -33.97
C ALA A 86 -12.07 -33.20 -34.53
N ASP A 87 -13.27 -32.95 -34.00
CA ASP A 87 -14.52 -33.58 -34.51
C ASP A 87 -14.95 -33.04 -35.90
N ASN A 88 -14.45 -31.89 -36.34
CA ASN A 88 -14.75 -31.33 -37.66
C ASN A 88 -13.77 -31.77 -38.77
N GLU A 89 -12.65 -32.41 -38.45
CA GLU A 89 -11.72 -32.94 -39.44
C GLU A 89 -12.09 -34.37 -39.92
N ASP A 90 -13.04 -35.05 -39.26
CA ASP A 90 -13.58 -36.35 -39.70
C ASP A 90 -14.94 -36.23 -40.44
N ASP A 91 -15.03 -35.35 -41.45
CA ASP A 91 -16.20 -35.17 -42.29
C ASP A 91 -16.35 -36.34 -43.29
N ASN A 92 -16.70 -37.52 -42.77
CA ASN A 92 -17.34 -38.60 -43.56
C ASN A 92 -18.26 -39.48 -42.70
N ALA A 93 -18.95 -38.96 -41.71
CA ALA A 93 -19.95 -39.69 -40.94
C ALA A 93 -21.29 -38.92 -40.87
N THR A 94 -22.33 -39.57 -41.35
CA THR A 94 -23.73 -39.19 -41.38
C THR A 94 -24.26 -38.48 -40.13
N PRO A 95 -25.16 -37.47 -40.25
CA PRO A 95 -25.66 -36.71 -39.11
C PRO A 95 -26.54 -37.57 -38.19
N VAL A 96 -26.08 -37.88 -37.01
CA VAL A 96 -26.90 -38.49 -35.96
C VAL A 96 -27.78 -37.40 -35.34
N ARG A 97 -29.10 -37.51 -35.54
CA ARG A 97 -30.08 -36.70 -34.86
C ARG A 97 -30.01 -36.94 -33.36
N ILE A 98 -29.62 -35.91 -32.62
CA ILE A 98 -29.69 -35.88 -31.16
C ILE A 98 -31.16 -35.74 -30.75
N SER A 99 -31.77 -36.83 -30.27
CA SER A 99 -33.07 -36.79 -29.65
C SER A 99 -32.97 -36.29 -28.21
N THR A 100 -33.94 -35.53 -27.76
CA THR A 100 -34.06 -34.82 -26.47
C THR A 100 -34.15 -35.74 -25.24
N ASP A 101 -33.87 -37.04 -25.35
CA ASP A 101 -34.00 -38.00 -24.24
C ASP A 101 -32.69 -38.27 -23.45
N ILE A 102 -31.61 -37.57 -23.75
CA ILE A 102 -30.30 -37.77 -23.10
C ILE A 102 -30.18 -37.16 -21.71
N THR A 103 -30.97 -36.12 -21.41
CA THR A 103 -30.88 -35.35 -20.14
C THR A 103 -31.31 -36.19 -18.93
N THR A 104 -32.20 -37.17 -19.09
CA THR A 104 -32.72 -37.99 -17.98
C THR A 104 -31.84 -39.24 -17.69
N LYS A 105 -31.06 -39.71 -18.66
CA LYS A 105 -30.14 -40.85 -18.46
C LYS A 105 -28.75 -40.50 -17.94
N MET A 106 -28.27 -39.28 -18.19
CA MET A 106 -26.98 -38.81 -17.70
C MET A 106 -26.93 -38.61 -16.16
N ASN A 107 -28.03 -38.21 -15.52
CA ASN A 107 -28.08 -38.04 -14.07
C ASN A 107 -28.00 -39.32 -13.25
N LYS A 108 -28.29 -40.49 -13.83
CA LYS A 108 -28.24 -41.78 -13.11
C LYS A 108 -26.90 -42.50 -13.23
N SER A 109 -26.13 -42.23 -14.30
CA SER A 109 -24.83 -42.86 -14.51
C SER A 109 -23.66 -42.11 -13.86
N ILE A 110 -23.86 -40.83 -13.51
CA ILE A 110 -22.83 -40.02 -12.82
C ILE A 110 -22.77 -40.34 -11.32
N ILE A 111 -23.90 -40.76 -10.71
CA ILE A 111 -23.92 -41.10 -9.28
C ILE A 111 -23.29 -42.47 -8.96
N GLU A 112 -23.24 -43.40 -9.90
CA GLU A 112 -22.66 -44.75 -9.69
C GLU A 112 -21.17 -44.85 -10.06
N ARG A 113 -20.54 -43.79 -10.59
CA ARG A 113 -19.11 -43.82 -11.00
C ARG A 113 -18.17 -43.01 -10.11
N THR A 114 -18.61 -42.51 -8.98
CA THR A 114 -17.79 -41.73 -8.03
C THR A 114 -16.94 -42.56 -7.08
N SER A 115 -16.66 -43.82 -7.37
CA SER A 115 -15.79 -44.67 -6.56
C SER A 115 -14.51 -45.15 -7.24
N SER A 116 -14.06 -44.49 -8.31
CA SER A 116 -12.78 -44.79 -8.93
C SER A 116 -12.01 -43.51 -9.16
N SER A 117 -11.13 -43.19 -8.22
CA SER A 117 -10.20 -42.07 -8.26
C SER A 117 -9.17 -42.12 -9.41
N ALA A 118 -9.13 -43.24 -10.14
CA ALA A 118 -8.17 -43.44 -11.22
C ALA A 118 -8.59 -42.87 -12.60
N MET A 119 -9.84 -42.39 -12.75
CA MET A 119 -10.30 -41.83 -14.02
C MET A 119 -10.23 -40.28 -14.10
N PHE A 120 -9.97 -39.61 -12.99
CA PHE A 120 -9.82 -38.15 -12.99
C PHE A 120 -8.39 -37.67 -13.32
N GLU A 121 -7.39 -38.54 -13.17
CA GLU A 121 -6.00 -38.22 -13.50
C GLU A 121 -5.67 -38.26 -15.01
N ALA A 122 -6.52 -38.89 -15.83
CA ALA A 122 -6.24 -39.03 -17.28
C ALA A 122 -6.75 -37.86 -18.15
N ALA A 123 -7.46 -36.89 -17.57
CA ALA A 123 -8.14 -35.83 -18.35
C ALA A 123 -7.43 -34.47 -18.36
N ILE A 124 -6.32 -34.30 -17.67
CA ILE A 124 -5.64 -33.01 -17.56
C ILE A 124 -4.18 -33.17 -18.03
N SER A 125 -4.02 -33.56 -19.29
CA SER A 125 -2.75 -33.30 -19.99
C SER A 125 -2.78 -31.86 -20.48
N PRO A 126 -1.78 -31.01 -20.16
CA PRO A 126 -1.76 -29.66 -20.65
C PRO A 126 -1.72 -29.65 -22.19
N PRO A 127 -2.55 -28.82 -22.86
CA PRO A 127 -2.42 -28.66 -24.30
C PRO A 127 -1.02 -28.09 -24.64
N PRO A 128 -0.42 -28.44 -25.78
CA PRO A 128 0.99 -28.19 -26.09
C PRO A 128 1.45 -26.75 -26.24
N GLU A 129 0.66 -25.77 -25.87
CA GLU A 129 0.95 -24.33 -26.01
C GLU A 129 0.89 -23.55 -24.69
N LEU A 130 1.41 -24.04 -23.57
CA LEU A 130 1.29 -23.29 -22.31
C LEU A 130 2.44 -23.54 -21.34
N PRO A 131 2.78 -22.55 -20.49
CA PRO A 131 1.99 -22.09 -19.33
C PRO A 131 1.17 -20.82 -19.59
N ILE A 132 -0.02 -20.67 -18.96
CA ILE A 132 -0.73 -19.40 -18.90
C ILE A 132 0.05 -18.49 -17.94
N ILE A 133 0.64 -17.44 -18.50
CA ILE A 133 1.40 -16.47 -17.70
C ILE A 133 0.43 -15.44 -17.13
N ILE A 134 0.46 -15.29 -15.82
CA ILE A 134 -0.25 -14.22 -15.10
C ILE A 134 0.74 -13.10 -14.80
N ASP A 135 0.65 -12.03 -15.55
CA ASP A 135 1.33 -10.77 -15.36
C ASP A 135 0.37 -9.68 -14.83
N ASP A 136 0.82 -8.44 -14.73
CA ASP A 136 -0.01 -7.32 -14.27
C ASP A 136 -1.23 -7.07 -15.16
N GLY A 137 -1.11 -7.28 -16.49
CA GLY A 137 -2.23 -7.14 -17.43
C GLY A 137 -3.29 -8.23 -17.21
N ALA A 138 -2.87 -9.47 -17.06
CA ALA A 138 -3.75 -10.59 -16.77
C ALA A 138 -4.45 -10.45 -15.40
N LEU A 139 -3.79 -9.81 -14.41
CA LEU A 139 -4.43 -9.47 -13.13
C LEU A 139 -5.61 -8.51 -13.32
N GLU A 140 -5.41 -7.47 -14.12
CA GLU A 140 -6.45 -6.46 -14.39
C GLU A 140 -7.62 -7.07 -15.17
N ASP A 141 -7.34 -7.92 -16.15
CA ASP A 141 -8.36 -8.64 -16.92
C ASP A 141 -9.22 -9.56 -16.04
N ILE A 142 -8.63 -10.22 -15.03
CA ILE A 142 -9.32 -11.21 -14.21
C ILE A 142 -9.96 -10.59 -12.96
N LEU A 143 -9.26 -9.70 -12.27
CA LEU A 143 -9.68 -9.13 -11.00
C LEU A 143 -10.31 -7.74 -11.12
N GLY A 144 -10.27 -7.14 -12.33
CA GLY A 144 -10.67 -5.77 -12.59
C GLY A 144 -9.57 -4.76 -12.27
N PRO A 145 -9.85 -3.46 -12.37
CA PRO A 145 -8.89 -2.41 -12.12
C PRO A 145 -8.34 -2.46 -10.69
N PRO A 146 -7.12 -1.96 -10.47
CA PRO A 146 -6.52 -1.89 -9.15
C PRO A 146 -7.42 -1.22 -8.12
N LEU A 147 -7.61 -1.85 -6.97
CA LEU A 147 -8.41 -1.29 -5.87
C LEU A 147 -7.68 -0.19 -5.10
N TYR A 148 -6.36 -0.24 -5.11
CA TYR A 148 -5.49 0.68 -4.36
C TYR A 148 -4.39 1.18 -5.30
N GLU A 149 -4.44 2.46 -5.66
CA GLU A 149 -3.40 3.12 -6.45
C GLU A 149 -2.38 3.79 -5.54
N ASN A 150 -1.11 3.78 -5.96
CA ASN A 150 -0.08 4.59 -5.32
C ASN A 150 -0.18 6.03 -5.85
N GLU A 151 -0.90 6.88 -5.15
CA GLU A 151 -1.10 8.29 -5.49
C GLU A 151 0.17 9.16 -5.42
N LEU A 152 1.33 8.56 -5.18
CA LEU A 152 2.57 9.27 -4.87
C LEU A 152 3.08 10.17 -6.01
N ALA A 153 2.81 9.83 -7.26
CA ALA A 153 3.46 10.50 -8.39
C ALA A 153 2.85 11.85 -8.81
N SER A 154 1.59 12.12 -8.49
CA SER A 154 0.87 13.28 -9.06
C SER A 154 0.76 14.52 -8.16
N LYS A 155 1.06 14.41 -6.85
CA LYS A 155 0.78 15.48 -5.87
C LYS A 155 2.00 16.29 -5.43
N PHE A 156 3.18 16.03 -6.01
CA PHE A 156 4.42 16.65 -5.56
C PHE A 156 4.77 17.95 -6.31
N GLY A 157 5.25 18.92 -5.58
CA GLY A 157 5.81 20.16 -6.13
C GLY A 157 5.09 21.44 -5.76
N MET A 158 4.22 21.38 -4.75
CA MET A 158 3.55 22.58 -4.22
C MET A 158 3.95 22.83 -2.77
N PRO A 159 4.11 24.13 -2.37
CA PRO A 159 4.25 24.48 -0.96
C PRO A 159 3.02 24.05 -0.16
N GLY A 160 3.22 23.68 1.11
CA GLY A 160 2.16 23.22 1.98
C GLY A 160 1.93 21.71 1.98
N ILE A 161 2.71 20.93 1.23
CA ILE A 161 2.59 19.46 1.20
C ILE A 161 3.80 18.83 1.88
N ALA A 162 3.55 17.86 2.76
CA ALA A 162 4.58 17.05 3.40
C ALA A 162 4.15 15.59 3.53
N LEU A 163 5.14 14.67 3.52
CA LEU A 163 4.92 13.23 3.64
C LEU A 163 5.22 12.76 5.05
N GLY A 164 4.22 12.24 5.71
CA GLY A 164 4.34 11.55 6.99
C GLY A 164 4.38 10.05 6.86
N LEU A 165 4.78 9.39 7.93
CA LEU A 165 4.76 7.94 8.07
C LEU A 165 3.80 7.57 9.20
N ALA A 166 2.77 6.81 8.88
CA ALA A 166 1.80 6.28 9.83
C ALA A 166 2.03 4.78 10.06
N TRP A 167 1.66 4.33 11.25
CA TRP A 167 1.52 2.92 11.56
C TRP A 167 0.04 2.59 11.70
N THR A 168 -0.41 1.53 11.03
CA THR A 168 -1.79 1.05 11.07
C THR A 168 -1.81 -0.45 11.42
N ALA A 169 -2.98 -0.98 11.72
CA ALA A 169 -3.15 -2.41 11.96
C ALA A 169 -2.73 -3.27 10.74
N THR A 170 -2.73 -2.69 9.55
CA THR A 170 -2.31 -3.35 8.29
C THR A 170 -0.83 -3.16 7.97
N GLY A 171 -0.08 -2.46 8.81
CA GLY A 171 1.35 -2.16 8.64
C GLY A 171 1.64 -0.67 8.54
N GLY A 172 2.81 -0.32 8.02
CA GLY A 172 3.17 1.07 7.78
C GLY A 172 2.55 1.62 6.49
N GLU A 173 2.19 2.90 6.51
CA GLU A 173 1.63 3.64 5.37
C GLU A 173 2.26 5.02 5.24
N ILE A 174 2.28 5.55 4.00
CA ILE A 174 2.58 6.95 3.77
C ILE A 174 1.31 7.76 3.96
N MET A 175 1.46 8.87 4.65
CA MET A 175 0.40 9.80 4.95
C MET A 175 0.74 11.16 4.35
N PHE A 176 -0.13 11.66 3.50
CA PHE A 176 -0.04 13.02 2.99
C PHE A 176 -0.60 13.99 4.02
N VAL A 177 0.07 15.12 4.17
CA VAL A 177 -0.42 16.28 4.91
C VAL A 177 -0.44 17.45 3.95
N GLU A 178 -1.60 17.96 3.67
CA GLU A 178 -1.83 19.11 2.79
C GLU A 178 -2.30 20.29 3.63
N ALA A 179 -1.61 21.41 3.54
CA ALA A 179 -1.96 22.65 4.21
C ALA A 179 -2.21 23.74 3.18
N THR A 180 -3.27 24.49 3.37
CA THR A 180 -3.60 25.68 2.57
C THR A 180 -3.97 26.83 3.49
N LYS A 181 -3.78 28.07 3.01
CA LYS A 181 -4.16 29.29 3.71
C LYS A 181 -5.17 30.08 2.91
N MET A 182 -6.07 30.75 3.61
CA MET A 182 -7.10 31.61 3.05
C MET A 182 -7.31 32.82 3.95
N ASP A 183 -7.93 33.86 3.43
CA ASP A 183 -8.32 35.02 4.26
C ASP A 183 -9.35 34.59 5.30
N GLY A 184 -9.16 35.01 6.56
CA GLY A 184 -10.02 34.60 7.67
C GLY A 184 -9.64 35.25 9.00
N ASP A 185 -10.16 34.70 10.09
CA ASP A 185 -10.03 35.23 11.45
C ASP A 185 -8.95 34.54 12.30
N GLY A 186 -8.04 33.81 11.70
CA GLY A 186 -6.97 33.06 12.40
C GLY A 186 -7.39 31.68 12.85
N GLN A 187 -8.35 31.03 12.16
CA GLN A 187 -8.85 29.72 12.53
C GLN A 187 -7.99 28.60 11.96
N LEU A 188 -7.91 27.48 12.72
CA LEU A 188 -7.34 26.22 12.28
C LEU A 188 -8.45 25.23 11.93
N ILE A 189 -8.57 24.89 10.65
CA ILE A 189 -9.53 23.93 10.14
C ILE A 189 -8.80 22.61 9.91
N LEU A 190 -9.35 21.49 10.41
CA LEU A 190 -8.76 20.17 10.33
C LEU A 190 -9.75 19.20 9.71
N THR A 191 -9.34 18.46 8.65
CA THR A 191 -10.17 17.46 7.99
C THR A 191 -9.38 16.17 7.71
N GLY A 192 -10.07 15.01 7.52
CA GLY A 192 -9.45 13.72 7.20
C GLY A 192 -9.63 12.64 8.27
N GLN A 193 -10.72 12.67 9.06
CA GLN A 193 -11.03 11.72 10.13
C GLN A 193 -9.92 11.60 11.20
N LEU A 194 -9.56 12.73 11.76
CA LEU A 194 -8.51 12.83 12.75
C LEU A 194 -9.06 12.57 14.16
N GLY A 195 -8.37 11.71 14.91
CA GLY A 195 -8.58 11.54 16.34
C GLY A 195 -8.11 12.78 17.14
N ASP A 196 -8.44 12.82 18.41
CA ASP A 196 -8.21 14.00 19.24
C ASP A 196 -6.73 14.26 19.49
N VAL A 197 -5.90 13.21 19.61
CA VAL A 197 -4.44 13.35 19.76
C VAL A 197 -3.81 13.99 18.52
N MET A 198 -4.28 13.63 17.32
CA MET A 198 -3.80 14.23 16.08
C MET A 198 -4.22 15.71 15.97
N LYS A 199 -5.44 16.05 16.38
CA LYS A 199 -5.92 17.45 16.42
C LYS A 199 -5.10 18.31 17.41
N GLU A 200 -4.76 17.74 18.58
CA GLU A 200 -3.88 18.38 19.54
C GLU A 200 -2.48 18.61 18.95
N SER A 201 -1.92 17.58 18.30
CA SER A 201 -0.63 17.70 17.62
C SER A 201 -0.60 18.80 16.56
N ALA A 202 -1.70 18.97 15.80
CA ALA A 202 -1.83 20.05 14.83
C ALA A 202 -1.85 21.43 15.49
N ARG A 203 -2.53 21.58 16.64
CA ARG A 203 -2.54 22.83 17.43
C ARG A 203 -1.15 23.15 17.98
N ILE A 204 -0.43 22.14 18.49
CA ILE A 204 0.95 22.32 18.98
C ILE A 204 1.86 22.79 17.84
N ALA A 205 1.76 22.16 16.65
CA ALA A 205 2.53 22.55 15.48
C ALA A 205 2.27 23.99 15.05
N LEU A 206 0.98 24.42 15.01
CA LEU A 206 0.62 25.78 14.67
C LEU A 206 1.11 26.77 15.72
N ASN A 207 0.96 26.47 17.00
CA ASN A 207 1.44 27.36 18.09
C ASN A 207 2.96 27.51 18.03
N TRP A 208 3.69 26.44 17.74
CA TRP A 208 5.13 26.52 17.56
C TRP A 208 5.50 27.41 16.36
N LEU A 209 4.82 27.28 15.23
CA LEU A 209 5.02 28.14 14.06
C LEU A 209 4.82 29.61 14.41
N ARG A 210 3.73 29.93 15.09
CA ARG A 210 3.39 31.32 15.48
C ARG A 210 4.45 31.96 16.38
N THR A 211 4.93 31.17 17.37
CA THR A 211 5.92 31.68 18.34
C THR A 211 7.34 31.83 17.75
N HIS A 212 7.66 31.10 16.68
CA HIS A 212 9.00 31.09 16.06
C HIS A 212 9.00 31.73 14.66
N ALA A 213 7.91 32.33 14.22
CA ALA A 213 7.77 32.88 12.87
C ALA A 213 8.87 33.89 12.52
N HIS A 214 9.22 34.76 13.44
CA HIS A 214 10.29 35.76 13.26
C HIS A 214 11.68 35.11 13.14
N GLU A 215 11.98 34.10 13.97
CA GLU A 215 13.26 33.41 14.00
C GLU A 215 13.53 32.66 12.67
N TYR A 216 12.49 32.14 12.04
CA TYR A 216 12.56 31.39 10.79
C TYR A 216 12.28 32.21 9.55
N SER A 217 12.29 33.56 9.66
CA SER A 217 12.04 34.47 8.52
C SER A 217 10.76 34.09 7.74
N ILE A 218 9.73 33.67 8.46
CA ILE A 218 8.41 33.43 7.89
C ILE A 218 7.81 34.76 7.52
N PRO A 219 7.42 34.99 6.25
CA PRO A 219 6.86 36.28 5.84
C PRO A 219 5.59 36.59 6.62
N VAL A 220 5.58 37.69 7.34
CA VAL A 220 4.42 38.22 8.06
C VAL A 220 4.17 39.62 7.54
N ILE A 221 2.97 39.86 7.04
CA ILE A 221 2.61 41.17 6.47
C ILE A 221 1.99 42.01 7.57
N ASN A 222 2.66 43.10 7.94
CA ASN A 222 2.17 44.11 8.91
C ASN A 222 1.88 43.61 10.35
N SER A 223 2.34 42.44 10.74
CA SER A 223 2.06 41.81 12.03
C SER A 223 3.23 40.97 12.51
N THR A 224 3.18 40.55 13.76
CA THR A 224 4.12 39.54 14.32
C THR A 224 3.53 38.12 14.26
N ASP A 225 2.24 37.98 13.96
CA ASP A 225 1.52 36.71 13.92
C ASP A 225 1.20 36.31 12.46
N PRO A 226 1.74 35.16 11.96
CA PRO A 226 1.42 34.68 10.61
C PRO A 226 -0.06 34.31 10.42
N MET A 227 -0.82 34.18 11.50
CA MET A 227 -2.26 33.85 11.47
C MET A 227 -3.17 35.09 11.48
N GLU A 228 -2.60 36.27 11.53
CA GLU A 228 -3.44 37.49 11.47
C GLU A 228 -4.13 37.60 10.10
N ASN A 229 -5.45 37.71 10.13
CA ASN A 229 -6.32 37.70 8.93
C ASN A 229 -6.13 36.50 8.02
N THR A 230 -5.72 35.34 8.58
CA THR A 230 -5.42 34.14 7.79
C THR A 230 -5.96 32.90 8.49
N ASP A 231 -6.88 32.20 7.86
CA ASP A 231 -7.28 30.85 8.27
C ASP A 231 -6.36 29.82 7.61
N VAL A 232 -6.08 28.75 8.34
CA VAL A 232 -5.29 27.62 7.84
C VAL A 232 -6.13 26.36 7.85
N HIS A 233 -6.19 25.69 6.71
CA HIS A 233 -6.83 24.41 6.58
C HIS A 233 -5.78 23.32 6.35
N ILE A 234 -5.76 22.31 7.25
CA ILE A 234 -4.93 21.12 7.12
C ILE A 234 -5.82 19.94 6.79
N HIS A 235 -5.53 19.29 5.69
CA HIS A 235 -6.24 18.12 5.20
C HIS A 235 -5.33 16.88 5.19
N PHE A 236 -5.88 15.76 5.60
CA PHE A 236 -5.25 14.44 5.50
C PHE A 236 -6.04 13.59 4.52
N PRO A 237 -5.63 13.48 3.25
CA PRO A 237 -6.28 12.63 2.25
C PRO A 237 -6.43 11.17 2.70
N ALA A 238 -7.26 10.40 1.98
CA ALA A 238 -7.61 9.02 2.32
C ALA A 238 -8.35 8.88 3.67
N GLY A 239 -9.47 9.59 3.78
CA GLY A 239 -10.33 9.62 4.98
C GLY A 239 -10.98 8.30 5.38
N ALA A 240 -10.84 7.22 4.58
CA ALA A 240 -11.38 5.90 4.91
C ALA A 240 -10.68 5.22 6.11
N VAL A 241 -9.48 5.68 6.47
CA VAL A 241 -8.69 5.16 7.60
C VAL A 241 -8.62 6.25 8.67
N GLY A 242 -9.16 5.96 9.84
CA GLY A 242 -9.04 6.84 10.99
C GLY A 242 -7.56 7.04 11.37
N LYS A 243 -7.18 8.29 11.58
CA LYS A 243 -5.80 8.67 11.91
C LYS A 243 -5.76 9.28 13.29
N ASP A 244 -4.98 8.67 14.18
CA ASP A 244 -4.75 9.20 15.51
C ASP A 244 -3.32 8.94 15.96
N GLY A 245 -2.82 9.81 16.84
CA GLY A 245 -1.48 9.71 17.41
C GLY A 245 -0.63 10.97 17.17
N PRO A 246 0.37 11.22 18.03
CA PRO A 246 1.17 12.45 18.00
C PRO A 246 2.29 12.41 16.94
N SER A 247 2.50 11.25 16.29
CA SER A 247 3.67 11.01 15.42
C SER A 247 3.69 11.80 14.11
N ALA A 248 2.60 12.50 13.78
CA ALA A 248 2.52 13.39 12.61
C ALA A 248 2.90 14.85 12.93
N GLY A 249 3.20 15.21 14.17
CA GLY A 249 3.46 16.60 14.58
C GLY A 249 4.56 17.27 13.76
N VAL A 250 5.68 16.59 13.52
CA VAL A 250 6.75 17.12 12.67
C VAL A 250 6.33 17.28 11.21
N THR A 251 5.49 16.40 10.70
CA THR A 251 4.99 16.46 9.32
C THR A 251 4.04 17.64 9.14
N ILE A 252 3.13 17.82 10.09
CA ILE A 252 2.18 18.96 10.11
C ILE A 252 2.95 20.28 10.15
N LEU A 253 3.91 20.40 11.07
CA LEU A 253 4.71 21.61 11.17
C LEU A 253 5.53 21.86 9.90
N THR A 254 6.10 20.82 9.30
CA THR A 254 6.85 20.95 8.04
C THR A 254 5.94 21.44 6.90
N ALA A 255 4.71 20.92 6.80
CA ALA A 255 3.74 21.38 5.81
C ALA A 255 3.36 22.86 6.04
N LEU A 256 3.16 23.27 7.30
CA LEU A 256 2.88 24.67 7.66
C LEU A 256 4.05 25.60 7.32
N VAL A 257 5.28 25.23 7.70
CA VAL A 257 6.48 26.04 7.37
C VAL A 257 6.65 26.14 5.86
N SER A 258 6.46 25.04 5.14
CA SER A 258 6.47 25.02 3.67
C SER A 258 5.45 25.98 3.07
N LEU A 259 4.21 25.95 3.58
CA LEU A 259 3.12 26.83 3.15
C LEU A 259 3.44 28.31 3.33
N PHE A 260 3.88 28.69 4.54
CA PHE A 260 4.12 30.09 4.88
C PHE A 260 5.39 30.65 4.25
N THR A 261 6.42 29.81 4.05
CA THR A 261 7.66 30.22 3.38
C THR A 261 7.60 30.13 1.85
N GLY A 262 6.58 29.48 1.28
CA GLY A 262 6.50 29.20 -0.15
C GLY A 262 7.54 28.17 -0.64
N ARG A 263 8.24 27.49 0.25
CA ARG A 263 9.30 26.53 -0.08
C ARG A 263 8.75 25.10 -0.16
N ILE A 264 9.13 24.39 -1.20
CA ILE A 264 8.70 23.01 -1.42
C ILE A 264 9.52 22.07 -0.56
N VAL A 265 8.85 21.12 0.11
CA VAL A 265 9.50 20.00 0.80
C VAL A 265 10.09 19.03 -0.23
N ALA A 266 11.25 18.48 0.06
CA ALA A 266 11.89 17.53 -0.84
C ALA A 266 11.00 16.29 -1.04
N GLN A 267 10.65 16.03 -2.29
CA GLN A 267 9.64 15.06 -2.72
C GLN A 267 9.97 13.60 -2.38
N ASP A 268 11.24 13.29 -2.27
CA ASP A 268 11.75 11.95 -1.94
C ASP A 268 11.93 11.74 -0.43
N THR A 269 11.36 12.62 0.39
CA THR A 269 11.55 12.63 1.84
C THR A 269 10.24 12.41 2.58
N ALA A 270 10.19 11.40 3.44
CA ALA A 270 9.11 11.18 4.40
C ALA A 270 9.61 11.32 5.83
N MET A 271 8.71 11.58 6.75
CA MET A 271 9.08 11.91 8.12
C MET A 271 8.10 11.37 9.15
N THR A 272 8.56 11.22 10.38
CA THR A 272 7.70 10.95 11.53
C THR A 272 8.37 11.46 12.80
N GLY A 273 7.59 11.89 13.75
CA GLY A 273 8.04 12.40 15.03
C GLY A 273 6.95 13.19 15.74
N GLU A 274 6.97 13.15 17.05
CA GLU A 274 6.14 14.01 17.89
C GLU A 274 6.88 15.31 18.16
N ILE A 275 6.18 16.43 18.14
CA ILE A 275 6.73 17.75 18.45
C ILE A 275 6.22 18.26 19.80
N THR A 276 7.09 18.92 20.56
CA THR A 276 6.73 19.65 21.76
C THR A 276 6.61 21.16 21.49
N LEU A 277 5.96 21.89 22.39
CA LEU A 277 5.89 23.36 22.33
C LEU A 277 7.27 24.05 22.33
N ARG A 278 8.31 23.35 22.80
CA ARG A 278 9.71 23.86 22.79
C ARG A 278 10.47 23.47 21.52
N GLY A 279 9.83 22.82 20.56
CA GLY A 279 10.44 22.38 19.31
C GLY A 279 11.34 21.12 19.45
N LEU A 280 11.24 20.39 20.56
CA LEU A 280 11.92 19.12 20.69
C LEU A 280 11.17 18.05 19.89
N VAL A 281 11.93 17.15 19.27
CA VAL A 281 11.38 16.00 18.52
C VAL A 281 11.48 14.75 19.39
N LEU A 282 10.32 14.21 19.74
CA LEU A 282 10.20 13.05 20.62
C LEU A 282 10.09 11.75 19.81
N PRO A 283 10.57 10.62 20.38
CA PRO A 283 10.53 9.32 19.74
C PRO A 283 9.10 8.82 19.56
N VAL A 284 8.89 8.01 18.51
CA VAL A 284 7.60 7.44 18.14
C VAL A 284 7.70 5.95 17.88
N GLY A 285 6.56 5.24 17.96
CA GLY A 285 6.50 3.80 17.72
C GLY A 285 6.39 3.41 16.25
N GLY A 286 6.56 2.09 15.99
CA GLY A 286 6.32 1.48 14.68
C GLY A 286 7.37 1.81 13.61
N ILE A 287 8.58 2.17 13.98
CA ILE A 287 9.65 2.62 13.07
C ILE A 287 9.93 1.60 11.97
N LYS A 288 10.06 0.31 12.30
CA LYS A 288 10.29 -0.76 11.32
C LYS A 288 9.22 -0.74 10.21
N SER A 289 7.95 -0.75 10.59
CA SER A 289 6.84 -0.74 9.64
C SER A 289 6.77 0.55 8.83
N LYS A 290 7.04 1.69 9.44
CA LYS A 290 7.09 3.00 8.79
C LYS A 290 8.18 3.07 7.72
N ILE A 291 9.38 2.60 8.01
CA ILE A 291 10.50 2.58 7.06
C ILE A 291 10.24 1.60 5.92
N LEU A 292 9.69 0.43 6.20
CA LEU A 292 9.30 -0.52 5.15
C LEU A 292 8.24 0.07 4.21
N ALA A 293 7.30 0.87 4.74
CA ALA A 293 6.35 1.58 3.91
C ALA A 293 7.00 2.65 3.03
N ALA A 294 7.90 3.45 3.58
CA ALA A 294 8.67 4.43 2.83
C ALA A 294 9.48 3.77 1.69
N HIS A 295 10.15 2.67 1.98
CA HIS A 295 10.92 1.90 0.99
C HIS A 295 10.02 1.38 -0.16
N ARG A 296 8.86 0.80 0.15
CA ARG A 296 7.89 0.31 -0.86
C ARG A 296 7.40 1.40 -1.80
N CYS A 297 7.23 2.59 -1.27
CA CYS A 297 6.77 3.74 -2.04
C CYS A 297 7.90 4.51 -2.74
N GLY A 298 9.12 3.98 -2.75
CA GLY A 298 10.25 4.61 -3.44
C GLY A 298 10.80 5.86 -2.78
N ILE A 299 10.46 6.12 -1.53
CA ILE A 299 11.03 7.22 -0.74
C ILE A 299 12.51 6.94 -0.49
N ARG A 300 13.36 7.94 -0.75
CA ARG A 300 14.81 7.80 -0.62
C ARG A 300 15.36 8.30 0.70
N ARG A 301 14.64 9.22 1.36
CA ARG A 301 15.05 9.83 2.62
C ARG A 301 13.97 9.70 3.66
N VAL A 302 14.35 9.28 4.86
CA VAL A 302 13.43 9.24 6.00
C VAL A 302 14.03 10.03 7.15
N VAL A 303 13.28 11.01 7.67
CA VAL A 303 13.68 11.81 8.82
C VAL A 303 12.98 11.31 10.07
N LEU A 304 13.78 10.94 11.08
CA LEU A 304 13.36 10.31 12.31
C LEU A 304 13.82 11.09 13.54
N PRO A 305 13.16 10.93 14.69
CA PRO A 305 13.68 11.40 15.97
C PRO A 305 14.98 10.67 16.30
N LYS A 306 15.98 11.39 16.84
CA LYS A 306 17.29 10.81 17.19
C LYS A 306 17.17 9.62 18.13
N ARG A 307 16.25 9.67 19.08
CA ARG A 307 16.05 8.58 20.04
C ARG A 307 15.53 7.27 19.42
N ASN A 308 15.04 7.31 18.17
CA ASN A 308 14.65 6.12 17.42
C ASN A 308 15.80 5.47 16.62
N GLU A 309 17.04 5.96 16.74
CA GLU A 309 18.20 5.39 16.04
C GLU A 309 18.39 3.90 16.36
N LYS A 310 18.15 3.50 17.61
CA LYS A 310 18.19 2.10 18.05
C LYS A 310 17.25 1.17 17.29
N ASP A 311 16.08 1.68 16.89
CA ASP A 311 15.05 0.89 16.22
C ASP A 311 15.45 0.51 14.78
N LEU A 312 16.48 1.16 14.23
CA LEU A 312 17.04 0.80 12.93
C LEU A 312 17.75 -0.57 12.92
N GLN A 313 18.12 -1.10 14.08
CA GLN A 313 18.73 -2.42 14.17
C GLN A 313 17.79 -3.52 13.70
N GLU A 314 16.47 -3.33 13.87
CA GLU A 314 15.43 -4.27 13.47
C GLU A 314 15.12 -4.27 11.96
N ILE A 315 15.72 -3.36 11.19
CA ILE A 315 15.45 -3.21 9.76
C ILE A 315 16.30 -4.18 8.96
N PRO A 316 15.71 -4.93 8.01
CA PRO A 316 16.46 -5.84 7.14
C PRO A 316 17.58 -5.14 6.36
N GLN A 317 18.70 -5.81 6.20
CA GLN A 317 19.87 -5.28 5.46
C GLN A 317 19.51 -4.93 4.00
N SER A 318 18.62 -5.68 3.37
CA SER A 318 18.16 -5.44 2.01
C SER A 318 17.51 -4.06 1.82
N VAL A 319 16.82 -3.57 2.86
CA VAL A 319 16.18 -2.25 2.86
C VAL A 319 17.22 -1.14 3.09
N LYS A 320 18.24 -1.42 3.93
CA LYS A 320 19.31 -0.45 4.22
C LYS A 320 20.20 -0.16 3.01
N VAL A 321 20.43 -1.14 2.12
CA VAL A 321 21.45 -1.05 1.05
C VAL A 321 20.86 -0.67 -0.31
N ARG A 322 19.63 -1.04 -0.65
CA ARG A 322 19.13 -0.96 -2.04
C ARG A 322 18.52 0.37 -2.49
N ASN A 323 17.87 1.14 -1.63
CA ASN A 323 17.15 2.35 -2.07
C ASN A 323 17.22 3.53 -1.10
N LEU A 324 17.65 3.32 0.13
CA LEU A 324 17.78 4.39 1.09
C LEU A 324 19.26 4.83 1.13
N GLN A 325 19.69 5.61 0.14
CA GLN A 325 21.07 6.12 0.05
C GLN A 325 21.43 7.00 1.27
N ASN A 326 20.41 7.47 2.04
CA ASN A 326 20.56 8.20 3.29
C ASN A 326 19.41 7.81 4.23
N VAL A 327 19.53 6.65 4.88
CA VAL A 327 18.43 5.97 5.59
C VAL A 327 17.89 6.74 6.78
N SER A 328 18.61 7.67 7.34
CA SER A 328 18.11 8.29 8.57
C SER A 328 18.84 9.58 8.85
N TYR A 329 18.20 10.67 8.57
CA TYR A 329 18.57 11.90 9.22
C TYR A 329 17.90 11.93 10.59
N PHE A 330 18.69 12.02 11.64
CA PHE A 330 18.18 12.11 13.01
C PHE A 330 18.12 13.55 13.44
N ALA A 331 16.95 13.96 13.92
CA ALA A 331 16.75 15.29 14.45
C ALA A 331 16.35 15.24 15.94
N GLU A 332 16.97 16.08 16.73
CA GLU A 332 16.61 16.32 18.12
C GLU A 332 15.69 17.53 18.27
N SER A 333 15.75 18.46 17.31
CA SER A 333 14.99 19.70 17.30
C SER A 333 14.37 19.98 15.94
N MET A 334 13.33 20.79 15.92
CA MET A 334 12.65 21.19 14.67
C MET A 334 13.55 22.03 13.75
N CYS A 335 14.46 22.82 14.27
CA CYS A 335 15.43 23.54 13.46
C CYS A 335 16.27 22.60 12.59
N LEU A 336 16.82 21.56 13.19
CA LEU A 336 17.58 20.54 12.48
C LEU A 336 16.66 19.76 11.53
N PHE A 337 15.44 19.44 11.98
CA PHE A 337 14.47 18.70 11.20
C PHE A 337 14.13 19.42 9.88
N LEU A 338 13.80 20.71 9.93
CA LEU A 338 13.46 21.53 8.77
C LEU A 338 14.62 21.64 7.78
N LYS A 339 15.86 21.76 8.25
CA LYS A 339 17.06 21.71 7.38
C LYS A 339 17.19 20.36 6.66
N LEU A 340 16.93 19.25 7.35
CA LEU A 340 17.04 17.92 6.78
C LEU A 340 15.97 17.62 5.71
N VAL A 341 14.78 18.20 5.82
CA VAL A 341 13.73 18.05 4.81
C VAL A 341 13.88 18.99 3.61
N GLY A 342 14.97 19.76 3.56
CA GLY A 342 15.29 20.63 2.43
C GLY A 342 14.70 22.05 2.56
N ILE A 343 14.07 22.39 3.67
CA ILE A 343 13.63 23.74 3.97
C ILE A 343 14.80 24.47 4.62
N ASN A 344 15.69 25.06 3.78
CA ASN A 344 16.79 25.88 4.27
C ASN A 344 16.23 27.20 4.84
N ILE A 345 16.15 27.26 6.16
CA ILE A 345 15.77 28.46 6.88
C ILE A 345 17.09 29.16 7.27
N LEU A 346 17.25 30.36 6.79
CA LEU A 346 18.33 31.24 7.28
C LEU A 346 17.97 31.62 8.71
N LEU A 347 18.79 31.18 9.67
CA LEU A 347 18.76 31.75 11.01
C LEU A 347 19.25 33.18 10.87
N GLY A 348 18.37 34.16 11.11
CA GLY A 348 18.71 35.56 11.15
C GLY A 348 19.61 35.89 12.34
#